data_3e34e22932702821607da17abf108658
#
_entry.id   3e34e22932702821607da17abf108658
#
_cell.length_a   1.000
_cell.length_b   1.000
_cell.length_c   1.000
_cell.angle_alpha   90.00
_cell.angle_beta   90.00
_cell.angle_gamma   90.00
#
_symmetry.space_group_name_H-M   'P 1'
#
loop_
_entity.id
_entity.type
_entity.pdbx_description
1 polymer ?
#
loop_
_entity_poly.entity_id
_entity_poly.type
_entity_poly.pdbx_seq_one_letter_code
_entity_poly.pdbx_strand_id
1 'polypeptide(L)'
;CKENKNTDLKDPAPAHSNHKDNMIESEKGSVKKILSPHTAAMAMIGEAHIHIDYSSPGVRDRIIFGGLVGYGQVWQAGAHKATWIETNKDLEFDGQLLKAGKYGFFTIPGKSDWTIIFNSNWDQHGKDEYDEKDDVLRLKIIPEVMDDVKEHLEYQITKTNLTEGSIS
;
A
#
# COMPACT_ATOMS: atom_id res chain seq x y z
N CYS A 1 54.96 -18.18 45.83
CA CYS A 1 55.77 -17.36 46.69
C CYS A 1 55.54 -15.89 46.46
N LYS A 2 54.97 -15.29 47.48
CA LYS A 2 55.23 -13.95 48.08
C LYS A 2 54.78 -12.76 47.23
N GLU A 3 53.71 -12.07 47.64
CA GLU A 3 53.64 -11.02 48.72
C GLU A 3 54.51 -9.80 48.37
N ASN A 4 54.10 -8.55 48.44
CA ASN A 4 53.30 -7.84 49.43
C ASN A 4 53.01 -6.42 48.89
N LYS A 5 51.86 -5.83 49.22
CA LYS A 5 51.58 -4.63 50.03
C LYS A 5 52.29 -3.34 49.56
N ASN A 6 51.76 -2.16 49.64
CA ASN A 6 50.69 -1.54 50.45
C ASN A 6 50.53 -0.06 50.02
N THR A 7 49.35 0.50 50.16
CA THR A 7 48.98 1.82 50.79
C THR A 7 49.67 3.08 50.25
N ASP A 8 49.08 4.26 50.08
CA ASP A 8 48.02 4.95 50.79
C ASP A 8 47.59 6.22 50.06
N LEU A 9 46.29 6.52 50.15
CA LEU A 9 45.65 7.80 50.45
C LEU A 9 46.25 9.13 50.02
N LYS A 10 45.52 9.93 49.24
CA LYS A 10 44.94 11.22 49.71
C LYS A 10 44.24 11.95 48.56
N ASP A 11 42.91 12.14 48.69
CA ASP A 11 42.21 13.30 48.22
C ASP A 11 42.61 14.58 48.89
N PRO A 12 42.43 15.76 48.32
CA PRO A 12 41.09 16.34 48.17
C PRO A 12 40.89 17.27 46.97
N ALA A 13 39.65 17.43 46.62
CA ALA A 13 39.10 18.52 45.79
C ALA A 13 39.25 19.89 46.55
N PRO A 14 39.00 21.08 45.94
CA PRO A 14 37.84 21.38 45.09
C PRO A 14 38.00 22.51 44.05
N ALA A 15 36.94 22.65 43.24
CA ALA A 15 36.26 23.89 42.85
C ALA A 15 36.67 24.67 41.59
N HIS A 16 35.59 24.98 40.93
CA HIS A 16 35.22 26.14 40.13
C HIS A 16 35.27 26.02 38.60
N SER A 17 34.04 25.81 38.09
CA SER A 17 33.31 26.62 37.13
C SER A 17 34.02 27.04 35.84
N ASN A 18 33.47 26.59 34.73
CA ASN A 18 33.02 27.51 33.72
C ASN A 18 32.04 26.84 32.74
N HIS A 19 30.88 27.39 32.71
CA HIS A 19 29.92 27.27 31.62
C HIS A 19 30.61 27.47 30.27
N LYS A 20 30.41 26.51 29.38
CA LYS A 20 30.35 26.76 27.97
C LYS A 20 29.19 25.93 27.41
N ASP A 21 28.23 26.68 26.97
CA ASP A 21 27.09 26.24 26.19
C ASP A 21 27.54 25.24 25.13
N ASN A 22 27.11 23.99 25.28
CA ASN A 22 27.13 23.06 24.18
C ASN A 22 25.77 23.20 23.47
N MET A 23 25.78 23.97 22.39
CA MET A 23 24.72 24.03 21.42
C MET A 23 24.44 22.58 20.99
N ILE A 24 23.28 22.09 21.38
CA ILE A 24 22.71 20.88 20.81
C ILE A 24 22.39 21.24 19.36
N GLU A 25 23.26 20.84 18.44
CA GLU A 25 22.92 20.74 17.05
C GLU A 25 21.78 19.72 16.94
N SER A 26 20.56 20.22 16.79
CA SER A 26 19.43 19.42 16.39
C SER A 26 19.71 18.90 14.99
N GLU A 27 20.16 17.67 14.89
CA GLU A 27 20.09 16.92 13.64
C GLU A 27 18.63 16.94 13.17
N LYS A 28 18.35 17.78 12.20
CA LYS A 28 17.16 17.68 11.36
C LYS A 28 17.25 16.36 10.61
N GLY A 29 16.85 15.28 11.25
CA GLY A 29 16.53 14.04 10.57
C GLY A 29 15.50 14.36 9.51
N SER A 30 15.88 14.35 8.23
CA SER A 30 14.93 14.48 7.14
C SER A 30 14.01 13.29 7.21
N VAL A 31 12.79 13.49 7.68
CA VAL A 31 11.74 12.47 7.63
C VAL A 31 11.53 12.14 6.16
N LYS A 32 12.02 10.96 5.75
CA LYS A 32 11.89 10.49 4.38
C LYS A 32 10.40 10.36 4.07
N LYS A 33 9.87 11.27 3.25
CA LYS A 33 8.44 11.28 2.89
C LYS A 33 8.11 9.95 2.20
N ILE A 34 7.19 9.18 2.77
CA ILE A 34 6.69 7.96 2.15
C ILE A 34 5.86 8.37 0.93
N LEU A 35 6.31 7.98 -0.26
CA LEU A 35 5.71 8.40 -1.53
C LEU A 35 4.48 7.58 -1.94
N SER A 36 4.34 6.38 -1.39
CA SER A 36 3.23 5.46 -1.63
C SER A 36 2.88 4.80 -0.31
N PRO A 37 2.13 5.47 0.58
CA PRO A 37 1.79 4.92 1.89
C PRO A 37 0.90 3.69 1.73
N HIS A 38 1.12 2.70 2.60
CA HIS A 38 0.26 1.53 2.73
C HIS A 38 -1.06 1.93 3.38
N THR A 39 -2.16 1.41 2.86
CA THR A 39 -3.51 1.71 3.36
C THR A 39 -4.49 0.59 3.00
N ALA A 40 -5.71 0.67 3.48
CA ALA A 40 -6.76 -0.30 3.18
C ALA A 40 -8.13 0.38 3.08
N ALA A 41 -9.03 -0.23 2.32
CA ALA A 41 -10.44 0.07 2.29
C ALA A 41 -11.23 -1.15 2.75
N MET A 42 -12.22 -0.97 3.62
CA MET A 42 -13.05 -2.05 4.15
C MET A 42 -14.50 -1.63 4.22
N ALA A 43 -15.40 -2.54 3.89
CA ALA A 43 -16.85 -2.33 4.08
C ALA A 43 -17.60 -3.65 4.22
N MET A 44 -18.83 -3.54 4.77
CA MET A 44 -19.82 -4.62 4.77
C MET A 44 -20.90 -4.34 3.73
N ILE A 45 -21.09 -5.27 2.80
CA ILE A 45 -22.22 -5.25 1.86
C ILE A 45 -23.04 -6.52 2.11
N GLY A 46 -24.25 -6.36 2.63
CA GLY A 46 -24.98 -7.49 3.18
C GLY A 46 -24.18 -8.16 4.30
N GLU A 47 -23.93 -9.46 4.16
CA GLU A 47 -23.08 -10.23 5.06
C GLU A 47 -21.62 -10.37 4.57
N ALA A 48 -21.31 -9.82 3.40
CA ALA A 48 -19.96 -9.85 2.84
C ALA A 48 -19.09 -8.76 3.47
N HIS A 49 -18.03 -9.17 4.15
CA HIS A 49 -16.94 -8.28 4.53
C HIS A 49 -15.94 -8.24 3.36
N ILE A 50 -15.71 -7.06 2.83
CA ILE A 50 -14.78 -6.81 1.73
C ILE A 50 -13.63 -5.97 2.26
N HIS A 51 -12.41 -6.43 2.01
CA HIS A 51 -11.18 -5.78 2.41
C HIS A 51 -10.25 -5.65 1.21
N ILE A 52 -9.82 -4.43 0.89
CA ILE A 52 -8.84 -4.12 -0.14
C ILE A 52 -7.62 -3.53 0.54
N ASP A 53 -6.47 -4.13 0.34
CA ASP A 53 -5.19 -3.71 0.91
C ASP A 53 -4.25 -3.28 -0.23
N TYR A 54 -3.65 -2.11 -0.12
CA TYR A 54 -2.86 -1.53 -1.20
C TYR A 54 -1.86 -0.49 -0.70
N SER A 55 -0.88 -0.18 -1.55
CA SER A 55 -0.06 1.03 -1.41
C SER A 55 -0.56 2.09 -2.35
N SER A 56 -0.78 3.30 -1.85
CA SER A 56 -1.41 4.43 -2.55
C SER A 56 -0.35 5.31 -3.23
N PRO A 57 0.00 5.09 -4.52
CA PRO A 57 0.93 5.95 -5.23
C PRO A 57 0.30 7.30 -5.57
N GLY A 58 1.16 8.34 -5.63
CA GLY A 58 0.78 9.67 -6.10
C GLY A 58 1.07 9.88 -7.58
N VAL A 59 0.27 10.72 -8.24
CA VAL A 59 0.45 11.13 -9.64
C VAL A 59 1.74 11.93 -9.81
N ARG A 60 1.99 12.91 -8.95
CA ARG A 60 3.22 13.74 -8.94
C ARG A 60 3.54 14.32 -10.32
N ASP A 61 2.57 15.00 -10.90
CA ASP A 61 2.66 15.65 -12.22
C ASP A 61 3.08 14.72 -13.38
N ARG A 62 2.88 13.40 -13.24
CA ARG A 62 3.21 12.42 -14.28
C ARG A 62 1.96 12.00 -15.05
N ILE A 63 2.15 11.63 -16.30
CA ILE A 63 1.14 10.91 -17.06
C ILE A 63 1.18 9.44 -16.57
N ILE A 64 0.10 8.99 -15.94
CA ILE A 64 0.01 7.65 -15.39
C ILE A 64 -0.40 6.65 -16.48
N PHE A 65 -1.63 6.71 -16.97
CA PHE A 65 -2.12 5.77 -17.97
C PHE A 65 -1.70 6.21 -19.38
N GLY A 66 -1.07 5.30 -20.11
CA GLY A 66 -0.42 5.59 -21.39
C GLY A 66 0.99 6.19 -21.24
N GLY A 67 1.42 6.47 -20.00
CA GLY A 67 2.78 6.92 -19.65
C GLY A 67 3.48 5.90 -18.76
N LEU A 68 3.45 6.11 -17.44
CA LEU A 68 4.07 5.22 -16.46
C LEU A 68 3.49 3.79 -16.49
N VAL A 69 2.19 3.69 -16.65
CA VAL A 69 1.46 2.44 -16.88
C VAL A 69 1.01 2.43 -18.33
N GLY A 70 1.64 1.60 -19.15
CA GLY A 70 1.30 1.48 -20.58
C GLY A 70 -0.11 0.93 -20.79
N TYR A 71 -0.80 1.42 -21.81
CA TYR A 71 -2.06 0.80 -22.23
C TYR A 71 -1.83 -0.65 -22.68
N GLY A 72 -2.77 -1.54 -22.32
CA GLY A 72 -2.68 -2.97 -22.60
C GLY A 72 -1.67 -3.72 -21.73
N GLN A 73 -1.07 -3.06 -20.72
CA GLN A 73 -0.13 -3.68 -19.80
C GLN A 73 -0.79 -3.98 -18.46
N VAL A 74 -0.46 -5.15 -17.88
CA VAL A 74 -0.89 -5.49 -16.53
C VAL A 74 -0.25 -4.52 -15.52
N TRP A 75 -1.07 -4.03 -14.61
CA TRP A 75 -0.67 -3.20 -13.47
C TRP A 75 -1.21 -3.80 -12.19
N GLN A 76 -0.36 -3.87 -11.16
CA GLN A 76 -0.72 -4.34 -9.81
C GLN A 76 -1.70 -3.43 -9.06
N ALA A 77 -2.30 -2.47 -9.76
CA ALA A 77 -3.33 -1.55 -9.25
C ALA A 77 -2.95 -0.86 -7.93
N GLY A 78 -1.66 -0.52 -7.79
CA GLY A 78 -1.06 0.08 -6.61
C GLY A 78 0.44 0.30 -6.79
N ALA A 79 1.18 0.28 -5.68
CA ALA A 79 2.64 0.36 -5.64
C ALA A 79 3.22 -0.70 -4.69
N HIS A 80 4.50 -1.05 -4.88
CA HIS A 80 5.22 -2.05 -4.09
C HIS A 80 4.61 -3.45 -4.26
N LYS A 81 4.00 -4.01 -3.22
CA LYS A 81 3.26 -5.28 -3.33
C LYS A 81 2.03 -5.14 -4.22
N ALA A 82 1.59 -6.24 -4.78
CA ALA A 82 0.32 -6.29 -5.49
C ALA A 82 -0.83 -5.88 -4.54
N THR A 83 -1.76 -5.10 -5.05
CA THR A 83 -3.03 -4.86 -4.36
C THR A 83 -3.77 -6.18 -4.25
N TRP A 84 -4.41 -6.43 -3.11
CA TRP A 84 -5.23 -7.62 -2.97
C TRP A 84 -6.60 -7.28 -2.38
N ILE A 85 -7.57 -8.12 -2.72
CA ILE A 85 -8.93 -8.07 -2.19
C ILE A 85 -9.27 -9.39 -1.51
N GLU A 86 -9.92 -9.30 -0.36
CA GLU A 86 -10.42 -10.45 0.40
C GLU A 86 -11.90 -10.30 0.70
N THR A 87 -12.64 -11.38 0.55
CA THR A 87 -14.05 -11.45 0.91
C THR A 87 -14.37 -12.75 1.62
N ASN A 88 -15.22 -12.70 2.64
CA ASN A 88 -15.69 -13.85 3.40
C ASN A 88 -16.96 -14.49 2.82
N LYS A 89 -17.51 -13.93 1.76
CA LYS A 89 -18.70 -14.43 1.04
C LYS A 89 -18.45 -14.38 -0.46
N ASP A 90 -19.16 -15.21 -1.20
CA ASP A 90 -19.17 -15.15 -2.65
C ASP A 90 -19.71 -13.79 -3.10
N LEU A 91 -19.06 -13.20 -4.10
CA LEU A 91 -19.49 -11.95 -4.74
C LEU A 91 -19.88 -12.21 -6.20
N GLU A 92 -20.81 -11.45 -6.71
CA GLU A 92 -21.19 -11.49 -8.12
C GLU A 92 -20.88 -10.13 -8.76
N PHE A 93 -20.15 -10.15 -9.87
CA PHE A 93 -19.84 -9.01 -10.69
C PHE A 93 -20.39 -9.24 -12.09
N ASP A 94 -21.39 -8.48 -12.51
CA ASP A 94 -22.04 -8.58 -13.83
C ASP A 94 -22.42 -10.04 -14.20
N GLY A 95 -23.01 -10.79 -13.26
CA GLY A 95 -23.40 -12.17 -13.45
C GLY A 95 -22.26 -13.18 -13.35
N GLN A 96 -21.04 -12.75 -13.05
CA GLN A 96 -19.88 -13.61 -12.87
C GLN A 96 -19.55 -13.77 -11.39
N LEU A 97 -19.41 -15.00 -10.94
CA LEU A 97 -19.22 -15.37 -9.54
C LEU A 97 -17.73 -15.36 -9.17
N LEU A 98 -17.37 -14.56 -8.16
CA LEU A 98 -16.12 -14.65 -7.43
C LEU A 98 -16.37 -15.34 -6.09
N LYS A 99 -15.73 -16.48 -5.87
CA LYS A 99 -15.84 -17.22 -4.60
C LYS A 99 -15.25 -16.44 -3.43
N ALA A 100 -15.74 -16.73 -2.22
CA ALA A 100 -15.10 -16.24 -1.00
C ALA A 100 -13.61 -16.63 -0.98
N GLY A 101 -12.73 -15.67 -0.66
CA GLY A 101 -11.30 -15.89 -0.72
C GLY A 101 -10.50 -14.60 -0.78
N LYS A 102 -9.21 -14.74 -1.02
CA LYS A 102 -8.24 -13.66 -1.17
C LYS A 102 -7.57 -13.72 -2.51
N TYR A 103 -7.53 -12.59 -3.20
CA TYR A 103 -7.09 -12.51 -4.59
C TYR A 103 -6.18 -11.30 -4.80
N GLY A 104 -5.15 -11.45 -5.60
CA GLY A 104 -4.43 -10.34 -6.19
C GLY A 104 -5.35 -9.55 -7.11
N PHE A 105 -5.33 -8.24 -6.99
CA PHE A 105 -6.15 -7.33 -7.79
C PHE A 105 -5.27 -6.61 -8.79
N PHE A 106 -5.50 -6.89 -10.07
CA PHE A 106 -4.75 -6.30 -11.18
C PHE A 106 -5.69 -5.62 -12.16
N THR A 107 -5.13 -4.70 -12.93
CA THR A 107 -5.87 -4.05 -14.01
C THR A 107 -5.03 -4.02 -15.28
N ILE A 108 -5.69 -4.02 -16.42
CA ILE A 108 -5.10 -3.71 -17.72
C ILE A 108 -5.80 -2.47 -18.25
N PRO A 109 -5.20 -1.27 -18.05
CA PRO A 109 -5.76 -0.05 -18.59
C PRO A 109 -5.78 -0.07 -20.13
N GLY A 110 -6.92 0.25 -20.72
CA GLY A 110 -7.07 0.50 -22.14
C GLY A 110 -7.41 1.97 -22.38
N LYS A 111 -7.53 2.36 -23.65
CA LYS A 111 -7.92 3.73 -24.03
C LYS A 111 -9.42 4.00 -23.83
N SER A 112 -10.24 2.98 -24.00
CA SER A 112 -11.71 3.04 -23.92
C SER A 112 -12.29 2.13 -22.87
N ASP A 113 -11.67 0.98 -22.65
CA ASP A 113 -12.11 -0.02 -21.69
C ASP A 113 -10.93 -0.53 -20.87
N TRP A 114 -11.20 -0.97 -19.66
CA TRP A 114 -10.23 -1.58 -18.78
C TRP A 114 -10.60 -3.02 -18.50
N THR A 115 -9.59 -3.86 -18.26
CA THR A 115 -9.81 -5.19 -17.73
C THR A 115 -9.44 -5.19 -16.25
N ILE A 116 -10.38 -5.60 -15.40
CA ILE A 116 -10.16 -5.87 -13.98
C ILE A 116 -9.91 -7.36 -13.83
N ILE A 117 -8.91 -7.73 -13.01
CA ILE A 117 -8.45 -9.10 -12.85
C ILE A 117 -8.40 -9.45 -11.36
N PHE A 118 -8.98 -10.59 -11.02
CA PHE A 118 -8.79 -11.26 -9.74
C PHE A 118 -7.92 -12.49 -9.97
N ASN A 119 -6.76 -12.54 -9.32
CA ASN A 119 -5.74 -13.56 -9.53
C ASN A 119 -5.48 -14.33 -8.23
N SER A 120 -5.38 -15.65 -8.30
CA SER A 120 -5.20 -16.49 -7.10
C SER A 120 -3.83 -16.29 -6.43
N ASN A 121 -2.80 -15.85 -7.17
CA ASN A 121 -1.50 -15.49 -6.61
C ASN A 121 -1.51 -14.03 -6.11
N TRP A 122 -1.97 -13.84 -4.87
CA TRP A 122 -2.13 -12.50 -4.27
C TRP A 122 -0.87 -12.01 -3.53
N ASP A 123 -0.01 -12.90 -3.04
CA ASP A 123 1.18 -12.52 -2.26
C ASP A 123 2.41 -12.41 -3.15
N GLN A 124 2.46 -11.35 -3.95
CA GLN A 124 3.56 -11.10 -4.85
C GLN A 124 4.03 -9.64 -4.82
N HIS A 125 5.27 -9.41 -5.22
CA HIS A 125 5.84 -8.08 -5.35
C HIS A 125 5.49 -7.47 -6.72
N GLY A 126 4.64 -6.46 -6.71
CA GLY A 126 4.20 -5.81 -7.94
C GLY A 126 3.43 -6.78 -8.85
N LYS A 127 3.90 -6.91 -10.08
CA LYS A 127 3.37 -7.83 -11.10
C LYS A 127 4.43 -8.85 -11.58
N ASP A 128 5.54 -8.96 -10.85
CA ASP A 128 6.72 -9.70 -11.30
C ASP A 128 6.46 -11.21 -11.42
N GLU A 129 5.54 -11.72 -10.60
CA GLU A 129 5.12 -13.13 -10.59
C GLU A 129 3.69 -13.31 -11.13
N TYR A 130 3.16 -12.30 -11.83
CA TYR A 130 1.84 -12.41 -12.44
C TYR A 130 1.85 -13.44 -13.57
N ASP A 131 0.95 -14.43 -13.48
CA ASP A 131 0.65 -15.40 -14.54
C ASP A 131 -0.87 -15.36 -14.83
N GLU A 132 -1.24 -15.19 -16.08
CA GLU A 132 -2.64 -15.18 -16.53
C GLU A 132 -3.36 -16.53 -16.24
N LYS A 133 -2.62 -17.63 -16.09
CA LYS A 133 -3.19 -18.93 -15.73
C LYS A 133 -3.79 -18.95 -14.32
N ASP A 134 -3.35 -18.04 -13.46
CA ASP A 134 -3.84 -17.89 -12.10
C ASP A 134 -5.04 -16.92 -12.01
N ASP A 135 -5.49 -16.37 -13.15
CA ASP A 135 -6.67 -15.51 -13.19
C ASP A 135 -7.93 -16.32 -12.89
N VAL A 136 -8.66 -15.89 -11.87
CA VAL A 136 -9.91 -16.51 -11.43
C VAL A 136 -11.10 -15.83 -12.07
N LEU A 137 -11.00 -14.51 -12.26
CA LEU A 137 -12.05 -13.70 -12.87
C LEU A 137 -11.46 -12.53 -13.61
N ARG A 138 -11.98 -12.25 -14.81
CA ARG A 138 -11.65 -11.07 -15.62
C ARG A 138 -12.93 -10.35 -16.03
N LEU A 139 -12.98 -9.05 -15.75
CA LEU A 139 -14.12 -8.19 -16.06
C LEU A 139 -13.69 -7.07 -16.98
N LYS A 140 -14.50 -6.73 -17.95
CA LYS A 140 -14.32 -5.51 -18.75
C LYS A 140 -15.22 -4.42 -18.22
N ILE A 141 -14.62 -3.25 -17.98
CA ILE A 141 -15.33 -2.07 -17.52
C ILE A 141 -15.00 -0.88 -18.42
N ILE A 142 -15.90 0.08 -18.50
CA ILE A 142 -15.63 1.39 -19.06
C ILE A 142 -15.27 2.31 -17.90
N PRO A 143 -14.04 2.87 -17.86
CA PRO A 143 -13.67 3.75 -16.78
C PRO A 143 -14.45 5.06 -16.86
N GLU A 144 -14.87 5.58 -15.71
CA GLU A 144 -15.39 6.92 -15.59
C GLU A 144 -14.24 7.92 -15.53
N VAL A 145 -14.27 8.92 -16.41
CA VAL A 145 -13.25 9.98 -16.46
C VAL A 145 -13.71 11.14 -15.60
N MET A 146 -12.90 11.52 -14.64
CA MET A 146 -13.17 12.65 -13.75
C MET A 146 -12.50 13.92 -14.28
N ASP A 147 -13.11 15.08 -14.07
CA ASP A 147 -12.54 16.38 -14.45
C ASP A 147 -11.34 16.76 -13.60
N ASP A 148 -11.35 16.36 -12.31
CA ASP A 148 -10.28 16.64 -11.37
C ASP A 148 -9.35 15.44 -11.20
N VAL A 149 -8.04 15.72 -11.22
CA VAL A 149 -7.02 14.69 -10.97
C VAL A 149 -7.00 14.34 -9.49
N LYS A 150 -7.26 13.08 -9.17
CA LYS A 150 -6.96 12.53 -7.85
C LYS A 150 -5.46 12.30 -7.71
N GLU A 151 -4.83 13.02 -6.78
CA GLU A 151 -3.37 12.92 -6.59
C GLU A 151 -2.92 11.55 -6.13
N HIS A 152 -3.69 10.89 -5.28
CA HIS A 152 -3.37 9.56 -4.76
C HIS A 152 -4.40 8.52 -5.21
N LEU A 153 -3.90 7.30 -5.48
CA LEU A 153 -4.77 6.14 -5.69
C LEU A 153 -5.60 5.90 -4.42
N GLU A 154 -6.90 5.79 -4.59
CA GLU A 154 -7.85 5.54 -3.51
C GLU A 154 -8.85 4.48 -3.96
N TYR A 155 -9.10 3.49 -3.11
CA TYR A 155 -10.20 2.55 -3.27
C TYR A 155 -11.33 2.92 -2.33
N GLN A 156 -12.54 2.93 -2.87
CA GLN A 156 -13.76 3.15 -2.11
C GLN A 156 -14.71 1.97 -2.32
N ILE A 157 -15.30 1.48 -1.23
CA ILE A 157 -16.32 0.45 -1.27
C ILE A 157 -17.61 1.10 -0.79
N THR A 158 -18.56 1.30 -1.70
CA THR A 158 -19.80 2.02 -1.42
C THR A 158 -20.98 1.06 -1.47
N LYS A 159 -21.74 1.01 -0.39
CA LYS A 159 -22.99 0.27 -0.32
C LYS A 159 -24.09 1.06 -1.02
N THR A 160 -24.78 0.46 -2.00
CA THR A 160 -25.90 1.07 -2.72
C THR A 160 -27.26 0.64 -2.18
N ASN A 161 -27.36 -0.62 -1.73
CA ASN A 161 -28.55 -1.15 -1.02
C ASN A 161 -28.14 -2.25 -0.02
N LEU A 162 -29.08 -3.07 0.44
CA LEU A 162 -28.82 -4.07 1.48
C LEU A 162 -27.81 -5.14 1.07
N THR A 163 -27.75 -5.47 -0.21
CA THR A 163 -26.94 -6.58 -0.74
C THR A 163 -26.03 -6.20 -1.90
N GLU A 164 -26.08 -4.96 -2.34
CA GLU A 164 -25.32 -4.47 -3.48
C GLU A 164 -24.46 -3.28 -3.12
N GLY A 165 -23.38 -3.10 -3.87
CA GLY A 165 -22.45 -1.99 -3.72
C GLY A 165 -21.53 -1.88 -4.92
N SER A 166 -20.61 -0.93 -4.84
CA SER A 166 -19.59 -0.70 -5.86
C SER A 166 -18.21 -0.61 -5.24
N ILE A 167 -17.23 -0.99 -6.01
CA ILE A 167 -15.80 -0.74 -5.76
C ILE A 167 -15.34 0.26 -6.82
N SER A 168 -14.79 1.37 -6.39
CA SER A 168 -14.26 2.41 -7.26
C SER A 168 -12.88 2.87 -6.83
#